data_872fe7eb78b47cf5a754d003cff5d1c0
#
_entry.id   872fe7eb78b47cf5a754d003cff5d1c0
#
_cell.length_a   1.000
_cell.length_b   1.000
_cell.length_c   1.000
_cell.angle_alpha   90.00
_cell.angle_beta   90.00
_cell.angle_gamma   90.00
#
_symmetry.space_group_name_H-M   'P 1'
#
loop_
_entity.id
_entity.type
_entity.pdbx_description
1 polymer ?
#
loop_
_entity_poly.entity_id
_entity_poly.type
_entity_poly.pdbx_seq_one_letter_code
_entity_poly.pdbx_strand_id
1 'polypeptide(L)'
;MAPGFPIFIGDIKIRTSEALYQACRFPHLPDVQRAIIREASPMTAKMKSKPHCRHSRADWDDVRIKIMRWCLRIKLFQNWTTFAVELERTEDFPIVEESHKDSFWGAIPDEDNHLYGTNALGRLLMELREEARNIHEESVVINTPNLEQFLLFGEPIPRITCRLKQQPSVVKSKSEKSDIEQIFLFEE
;
A
#
# COMPACT_ATOMS: atom_id res chain seq x y z
N MET A 1 3.98 -2.77 -5.13
CA MET A 1 3.82 -1.44 -4.46
C MET A 1 5.06 -0.57 -4.71
N ALA A 2 4.87 0.64 -5.23
CA ALA A 2 5.97 1.53 -5.63
C ALA A 2 6.93 1.84 -4.46
N PRO A 3 8.25 1.86 -4.70
CA PRO A 3 9.25 2.38 -3.77
C PRO A 3 9.13 3.91 -3.63
N GLY A 4 9.89 4.51 -2.71
CA GLY A 4 9.99 5.98 -2.63
C GLY A 4 9.05 6.67 -1.63
N PHE A 5 8.18 5.91 -0.94
CA PHE A 5 7.23 6.43 0.05
C PHE A 5 7.50 5.78 1.41
N PRO A 6 8.50 6.24 2.16
CA PRO A 6 8.80 5.69 3.48
C PRO A 6 7.65 6.01 4.46
N ILE A 7 7.46 5.11 5.41
CA ILE A 7 6.44 5.23 6.44
C ILE A 7 7.06 5.06 7.83
N PHE A 8 6.36 5.53 8.85
CA PHE A 8 6.81 5.47 10.24
C PHE A 8 5.73 4.86 11.13
N ILE A 9 6.14 3.95 11.99
CA ILE A 9 5.33 3.41 13.09
C ILE A 9 6.05 3.78 14.39
N GLY A 10 5.55 4.82 15.08
CA GLY A 10 6.34 5.45 16.13
C GLY A 10 7.69 5.93 15.57
N ASP A 11 8.79 5.53 16.21
CA ASP A 11 10.16 5.86 15.78
C ASP A 11 10.74 4.90 14.74
N ILE A 12 9.96 3.87 14.34
CA ILE A 12 10.43 2.87 13.39
C ILE A 12 10.21 3.36 11.97
N LYS A 13 11.31 3.68 11.26
CA LYS A 13 11.29 3.98 9.83
C LYS A 13 11.20 2.70 9.00
N ILE A 14 10.23 2.62 8.12
CA ILE A 14 9.98 1.51 7.21
C ILE A 14 10.06 2.05 5.78
N ARG A 15 10.92 1.47 4.96
CA ARG A 15 11.21 2.01 3.63
C ARG A 15 10.06 1.86 2.64
N THR A 16 9.23 0.82 2.81
CA THR A 16 8.12 0.53 1.91
C THR A 16 6.91 0.01 2.66
N SER A 17 5.71 0.35 2.20
CA SER A 17 4.47 -0.19 2.76
C SER A 17 4.34 -1.70 2.55
N GLU A 18 5.01 -2.26 1.52
CA GLU A 18 5.12 -3.71 1.32
C GLU A 18 5.86 -4.38 2.49
N ALA A 19 6.98 -3.80 2.96
CA ALA A 19 7.71 -4.36 4.09
C ALA A 19 6.83 -4.41 5.35
N LEU A 20 6.05 -3.35 5.62
CA LEU A 20 5.09 -3.35 6.73
C LEU A 20 4.01 -4.43 6.54
N TYR A 21 3.42 -4.50 5.35
CA TYR A 21 2.40 -5.51 5.03
C TYR A 21 2.92 -6.93 5.25
N GLN A 22 4.10 -7.24 4.74
CA GLN A 22 4.72 -8.56 4.91
C GLN A 22 5.09 -8.84 6.38
N ALA A 23 5.53 -7.84 7.14
CA ALA A 23 5.83 -7.98 8.57
C ALA A 23 4.56 -8.28 9.40
N CYS A 24 3.41 -7.65 9.08
CA CYS A 24 2.13 -7.90 9.74
C CYS A 24 1.61 -9.34 9.58
N ARG A 25 2.17 -10.08 8.64
CA ARG A 25 1.88 -11.51 8.44
C ARG A 25 2.40 -12.39 9.58
N PHE A 26 3.41 -11.91 10.33
CA PHE A 26 4.14 -12.71 11.32
C PHE A 26 4.17 -12.04 12.70
N PRO A 27 3.01 -11.74 13.33
CA PRO A 27 2.97 -10.99 14.59
C PRO A 27 3.68 -11.71 15.75
N HIS A 28 3.79 -13.03 15.69
CA HIS A 28 4.43 -13.90 16.69
C HIS A 28 5.92 -14.19 16.41
N LEU A 29 6.50 -13.61 15.33
CA LEU A 29 7.89 -13.80 14.92
C LEU A 29 8.62 -12.45 14.80
N PRO A 30 8.96 -11.79 15.92
CA PRO A 30 9.58 -10.46 15.91
C PRO A 30 10.87 -10.37 15.09
N ASP A 31 11.70 -11.41 15.08
CA ASP A 31 12.96 -11.43 14.34
C ASP A 31 12.72 -11.51 12.82
N VAL A 32 11.70 -12.25 12.38
CA VAL A 32 11.28 -12.28 10.98
C VAL A 32 10.75 -10.91 10.56
N GLN A 33 9.94 -10.27 11.40
CA GLN A 33 9.47 -8.91 11.17
C GLN A 33 10.65 -7.93 11.03
N ARG A 34 11.65 -7.98 11.93
CA ARG A 34 12.84 -7.12 11.86
C ARG A 34 13.62 -7.33 10.56
N ALA A 35 13.78 -8.58 10.14
CA ALA A 35 14.48 -8.91 8.90
C ALA A 35 13.75 -8.35 7.67
N ILE A 36 12.41 -8.45 7.63
CA ILE A 36 11.59 -7.92 6.54
C ILE A 36 11.61 -6.38 6.50
N ILE A 37 11.45 -5.73 7.66
CA ILE A 37 11.40 -4.26 7.76
C ILE A 37 12.71 -3.59 7.35
N ARG A 38 13.85 -4.26 7.50
CA ARG A 38 15.17 -3.75 7.09
C ARG A 38 15.38 -3.72 5.57
N GLU A 39 14.56 -4.44 4.83
CA GLU A 39 14.72 -4.54 3.38
C GLU A 39 14.49 -3.18 2.68
N ALA A 40 15.28 -2.96 1.61
CA ALA A 40 15.31 -1.69 0.91
C ALA A 40 14.18 -1.54 -0.13
N SER A 41 13.71 -2.66 -0.68
CA SER A 41 12.72 -2.66 -1.75
C SER A 41 11.49 -3.53 -1.42
N PRO A 42 10.35 -3.27 -2.08
CA PRO A 42 9.16 -4.12 -1.96
C PRO A 42 9.45 -5.59 -2.31
N MET A 43 10.21 -5.81 -3.37
CA MET A 43 10.55 -7.15 -3.85
C MET A 43 11.41 -7.90 -2.82
N THR A 44 12.46 -7.29 -2.29
CA THR A 44 13.33 -7.95 -1.29
C THR A 44 12.58 -8.23 0.00
N ALA A 45 11.66 -7.36 0.43
CA ALA A 45 10.79 -7.61 1.56
C ALA A 45 9.88 -8.83 1.33
N LYS A 46 9.26 -8.95 0.14
CA LYS A 46 8.45 -10.11 -0.27
C LYS A 46 9.29 -11.38 -0.33
N MET A 47 10.49 -11.32 -0.91
CA MET A 47 11.41 -12.47 -0.94
C MET A 47 11.84 -12.90 0.46
N LYS A 48 12.11 -11.95 1.37
CA LYS A 48 12.49 -12.23 2.75
C LYS A 48 11.36 -12.88 3.55
N SER A 49 10.12 -12.55 3.27
CA SER A 49 8.95 -13.14 3.92
C SER A 49 8.65 -14.57 3.45
N LYS A 50 8.96 -14.89 2.18
CA LYS A 50 8.56 -16.12 1.49
C LYS A 50 8.96 -17.42 2.22
N PRO A 51 10.19 -17.60 2.76
CA PRO A 51 10.56 -18.81 3.49
C PRO A 51 9.73 -19.07 4.74
N HIS A 52 9.10 -18.01 5.29
CA HIS A 52 8.34 -18.05 6.54
C HIS A 52 6.83 -18.20 6.31
N CYS A 53 6.35 -18.29 5.07
CA CYS A 53 4.92 -18.28 4.75
C CYS A 53 4.10 -19.37 5.49
N ARG A 54 4.70 -20.54 5.77
CA ARG A 54 4.08 -21.61 6.57
C ARG A 54 3.80 -21.21 8.04
N HIS A 55 4.45 -20.15 8.51
CA HIS A 55 4.29 -19.58 9.85
C HIS A 55 3.50 -18.26 9.81
N SER A 56 2.68 -18.04 8.78
CA SER A 56 1.77 -16.91 8.76
C SER A 56 0.78 -16.99 9.92
N ARG A 57 0.26 -15.85 10.39
CA ARG A 57 -0.88 -15.84 11.29
C ARG A 57 -2.02 -16.69 10.70
N ALA A 58 -2.75 -17.40 11.53
CA ALA A 58 -3.71 -18.41 11.10
C ALA A 58 -4.86 -17.83 10.25
N ASP A 59 -5.27 -16.60 10.54
CA ASP A 59 -6.34 -15.87 9.88
C ASP A 59 -5.85 -15.00 8.69
N TRP A 60 -4.61 -15.25 8.18
CA TRP A 60 -4.00 -14.40 7.16
C TRP A 60 -4.88 -14.12 5.94
N ASP A 61 -5.50 -15.16 5.41
CA ASP A 61 -6.30 -15.02 4.19
C ASP A 61 -7.58 -14.20 4.40
N ASP A 62 -8.11 -14.18 5.61
CA ASP A 62 -9.30 -13.40 5.99
C ASP A 62 -8.96 -11.92 6.27
N VAL A 63 -7.73 -11.66 6.73
CA VAL A 63 -7.35 -10.32 7.21
C VAL A 63 -6.41 -9.56 6.28
N ARG A 64 -5.79 -10.23 5.31
CA ARG A 64 -4.76 -9.64 4.43
C ARG A 64 -5.22 -8.38 3.68
N ILE A 65 -6.49 -8.32 3.25
CA ILE A 65 -7.03 -7.12 2.59
C ILE A 65 -7.16 -5.97 3.59
N LYS A 66 -7.62 -6.23 4.82
CA LYS A 66 -7.73 -5.22 5.89
C LYS A 66 -6.36 -4.65 6.24
N ILE A 67 -5.35 -5.52 6.34
CA ILE A 67 -3.97 -5.11 6.62
C ILE A 67 -3.39 -4.30 5.47
N MET A 68 -3.61 -4.73 4.21
CA MET A 68 -3.14 -3.98 3.04
C MET A 68 -3.76 -2.58 2.98
N ARG A 69 -5.09 -2.47 3.14
CA ARG A 69 -5.80 -1.18 3.20
C ARG A 69 -5.19 -0.26 4.27
N TRP A 70 -4.91 -0.79 5.45
CA TRP A 70 -4.27 -0.04 6.53
C TRP A 70 -2.86 0.44 6.16
N CYS A 71 -2.02 -0.43 5.59
CA CYS A 71 -0.68 -0.07 5.13
C CYS A 71 -0.71 1.02 4.03
N LEU A 72 -1.66 0.94 3.11
CA LEU A 72 -1.84 1.93 2.05
C LEU A 72 -2.31 3.28 2.61
N ARG A 73 -3.21 3.29 3.59
CA ARG A 73 -3.63 4.52 4.28
C ARG A 73 -2.47 5.20 4.99
N ILE A 74 -1.59 4.44 5.67
CA ILE A 74 -0.37 5.00 6.26
C ILE A 74 0.51 5.60 5.18
N LYS A 75 0.74 4.88 4.08
CA LYS A 75 1.52 5.38 2.95
C LYS A 75 0.95 6.70 2.43
N LEU A 76 -0.36 6.79 2.21
CA LEU A 76 -1.01 7.99 1.72
C LEU A 76 -0.82 9.16 2.68
N PHE A 77 -1.25 9.00 3.93
CA PHE A 77 -1.35 10.12 4.85
C PHE A 77 0.01 10.59 5.40
N GLN A 78 1.01 9.73 5.42
CA GLN A 78 2.37 10.15 5.74
C GLN A 78 3.14 10.73 4.55
N ASN A 79 2.70 10.47 3.31
CA ASN A 79 3.29 11.00 2.09
C ASN A 79 2.26 11.84 1.29
N TRP A 80 1.43 12.59 1.99
CA TRP A 80 0.26 13.28 1.44
C TRP A 80 0.58 14.13 0.21
N THR A 81 1.60 15.01 0.32
CA THR A 81 1.96 15.97 -0.75
C THR A 81 2.54 15.32 -2.02
N THR A 82 2.87 14.05 -1.96
CA THR A 82 3.47 13.32 -3.08
C THR A 82 2.56 12.19 -3.55
N PHE A 83 2.17 11.27 -2.66
CA PHE A 83 1.41 10.10 -3.06
C PHE A 83 -0.06 10.42 -3.39
N ALA A 84 -0.69 11.39 -2.74
CA ALA A 84 -2.02 11.85 -3.11
C ALA A 84 -2.04 12.46 -4.53
N VAL A 85 -0.97 13.17 -4.91
CA VAL A 85 -0.82 13.72 -6.26
C VAL A 85 -0.70 12.60 -7.31
N GLU A 86 0.06 11.56 -7.01
CA GLU A 86 0.17 10.40 -7.92
C GLU A 86 -1.19 9.68 -8.09
N LEU A 87 -1.95 9.53 -7.00
CA LEU A 87 -3.30 8.97 -7.10
C LEU A 87 -4.23 9.87 -7.91
N GLU A 88 -4.19 11.19 -7.72
CA GLU A 88 -5.04 12.14 -8.46
C GLU A 88 -4.71 12.17 -9.96
N ARG A 89 -3.45 11.97 -10.35
CA ARG A 89 -3.03 11.85 -11.76
C ARG A 89 -3.69 10.69 -12.49
N THR A 90 -4.15 9.68 -11.77
CA THR A 90 -4.90 8.57 -12.38
C THR A 90 -6.34 8.96 -12.73
N GLU A 91 -6.77 10.19 -12.41
CA GLU A 91 -8.12 10.72 -12.66
C GLU A 91 -9.21 9.73 -12.24
N ASP A 92 -10.13 9.37 -13.14
CA ASP A 92 -11.16 8.35 -12.90
C ASP A 92 -10.86 7.03 -13.61
N PHE A 93 -9.65 6.91 -14.18
CA PHE A 93 -9.26 5.68 -14.86
C PHE A 93 -9.12 4.51 -13.87
N PRO A 94 -9.41 3.29 -14.32
CA PRO A 94 -9.11 2.09 -13.54
C PRO A 94 -7.63 1.98 -13.23
N ILE A 95 -7.29 1.68 -11.97
CA ILE A 95 -5.93 1.35 -11.55
C ILE A 95 -5.82 -0.17 -11.56
N VAL A 96 -4.86 -0.71 -12.32
CA VAL A 96 -4.62 -2.14 -12.41
C VAL A 96 -3.16 -2.43 -12.04
N GLU A 97 -2.97 -3.35 -11.11
CA GLU A 97 -1.66 -3.94 -10.82
C GLU A 97 -1.45 -5.09 -11.82
N GLU A 98 -0.63 -4.85 -12.83
CA GLU A 98 -0.25 -5.93 -13.75
C GLU A 98 0.69 -6.90 -13.06
N SER A 99 0.43 -8.19 -13.22
CA SER A 99 1.24 -9.25 -12.63
C SER A 99 1.26 -10.47 -13.53
N HIS A 100 2.43 -11.10 -13.69
CA HIS A 100 2.55 -12.33 -14.44
C HIS A 100 2.14 -13.59 -13.64
N LYS A 101 1.92 -13.48 -12.32
CA LYS A 101 1.73 -14.65 -11.44
C LYS A 101 0.65 -14.47 -10.37
N ASP A 102 0.23 -13.25 -10.09
CA ASP A 102 -0.66 -12.95 -8.96
C ASP A 102 -1.99 -12.38 -9.47
N SER A 103 -2.94 -13.27 -9.73
CA SER A 103 -4.30 -12.89 -10.16
C SER A 103 -5.19 -12.38 -9.02
N PHE A 104 -4.72 -12.43 -7.77
CA PHE A 104 -5.47 -11.92 -6.63
C PHE A 104 -5.15 -10.44 -6.37
N TRP A 105 -3.87 -10.11 -6.13
CA TRP A 105 -3.46 -8.73 -5.89
C TRP A 105 -3.46 -7.90 -7.17
N GLY A 106 -3.12 -8.51 -8.29
CA GLY A 106 -3.11 -7.90 -9.60
C GLY A 106 -4.06 -8.56 -10.60
N ALA A 107 -3.74 -8.36 -11.87
CA ALA A 107 -4.36 -9.00 -13.02
C ALA A 107 -3.27 -9.50 -13.97
N ILE A 108 -3.53 -10.63 -14.62
CA ILE A 108 -2.60 -11.33 -15.51
C ILE A 108 -3.03 -11.05 -16.94
N PRO A 109 -2.13 -10.61 -17.84
CA PRO A 109 -2.45 -10.48 -19.26
C PRO A 109 -2.64 -11.84 -19.92
N ASP A 110 -3.64 -11.98 -20.79
CA ASP A 110 -3.80 -13.10 -21.69
C ASP A 110 -3.04 -12.88 -23.01
N GLU A 111 -3.21 -13.80 -23.97
CA GLU A 111 -2.55 -13.76 -25.29
C GLU A 111 -2.99 -12.53 -26.11
N ASP A 112 -4.16 -11.97 -25.84
CA ASP A 112 -4.72 -10.78 -26.49
C ASP A 112 -4.49 -9.49 -25.68
N ASN A 113 -3.65 -9.54 -24.63
CA ASN A 113 -3.39 -8.46 -23.67
C ASN A 113 -4.62 -8.00 -22.86
N HIS A 114 -5.68 -8.79 -22.77
CA HIS A 114 -6.72 -8.51 -21.81
C HIS A 114 -6.27 -8.91 -20.41
N LEU A 115 -6.51 -8.04 -19.45
CA LEU A 115 -6.13 -8.26 -18.05
C LEU A 115 -7.27 -8.94 -17.29
N TYR A 116 -7.02 -10.10 -16.69
CA TYR A 116 -7.98 -10.80 -15.85
C TYR A 116 -7.40 -11.14 -14.48
N GLY A 117 -8.24 -10.98 -13.46
CA GLY A 117 -7.88 -11.21 -12.05
C GLY A 117 -8.78 -10.42 -11.12
N THR A 118 -8.56 -10.60 -9.82
CA THR A 118 -9.29 -9.86 -8.78
C THR A 118 -8.87 -8.41 -8.71
N ASN A 119 -7.59 -8.12 -9.03
CA ASN A 119 -6.99 -6.80 -8.93
C ASN A 119 -7.26 -6.12 -7.58
N ALA A 120 -7.09 -6.87 -6.49
CA ALA A 120 -7.41 -6.38 -5.14
C ALA A 120 -6.61 -5.12 -4.77
N LEU A 121 -5.34 -5.02 -5.19
CA LEU A 121 -4.51 -3.85 -4.92
C LEU A 121 -4.99 -2.62 -5.69
N GLY A 122 -5.28 -2.77 -6.98
CA GLY A 122 -5.82 -1.67 -7.80
C GLY A 122 -7.16 -1.15 -7.26
N ARG A 123 -8.04 -2.05 -6.82
CA ARG A 123 -9.31 -1.67 -6.17
C ARG A 123 -9.09 -0.87 -4.89
N LEU A 124 -8.15 -1.29 -4.04
CA LEU A 124 -7.79 -0.55 -2.82
C LEU A 124 -7.18 0.82 -3.13
N LEU A 125 -6.41 0.94 -4.22
CA LEU A 125 -5.86 2.23 -4.64
C LEU A 125 -6.94 3.17 -5.17
N MET A 126 -7.94 2.66 -5.90
CA MET A 126 -9.10 3.46 -6.31
C MET A 126 -9.93 3.92 -5.10
N GLU A 127 -10.22 3.03 -4.13
CA GLU A 127 -10.87 3.42 -2.87
C GLU A 127 -10.06 4.52 -2.15
N LEU A 128 -8.74 4.39 -2.12
CA LEU A 128 -7.84 5.32 -1.47
C LEU A 128 -7.80 6.69 -2.18
N ARG A 129 -7.91 6.71 -3.52
CA ARG A 129 -8.05 7.92 -4.34
C ARG A 129 -9.31 8.67 -3.96
N GLU A 130 -10.44 7.97 -3.86
CA GLU A 130 -11.71 8.59 -3.42
C GLU A 130 -11.64 9.09 -1.97
N GLU A 131 -10.99 8.34 -1.07
CA GLU A 131 -10.75 8.81 0.29
C GLU A 131 -9.94 10.12 0.28
N ALA A 132 -8.87 10.19 -0.53
CA ALA A 132 -8.05 11.38 -0.65
C ALA A 132 -8.81 12.60 -1.16
N ARG A 133 -9.71 12.42 -2.13
CA ARG A 133 -10.55 13.49 -2.70
C ARG A 133 -11.55 14.07 -1.71
N ASN A 134 -12.02 13.25 -0.77
CA ASN A 134 -13.06 13.61 0.19
C ASN A 134 -12.51 14.07 1.55
N ILE A 135 -11.19 14.11 1.73
CA ILE A 135 -10.59 14.61 2.97
C ILE A 135 -10.51 16.13 2.94
N HIS A 136 -11.07 16.73 3.99
CA HIS A 136 -11.06 18.19 4.22
C HIS A 136 -10.39 18.56 5.55
N GLU A 137 -10.02 17.58 6.36
CA GLU A 137 -9.41 17.77 7.66
C GLU A 137 -7.92 18.09 7.54
N GLU A 138 -7.40 18.88 8.47
CA GLU A 138 -5.96 19.17 8.57
C GLU A 138 -5.15 18.00 9.15
N SER A 139 -5.83 17.03 9.73
CA SER A 139 -5.20 15.85 10.32
C SER A 139 -6.09 14.62 10.24
N VAL A 140 -5.47 13.46 10.07
CA VAL A 140 -6.13 12.16 10.00
C VAL A 140 -5.58 11.22 11.07
N VAL A 141 -6.48 10.54 11.77
CA VAL A 141 -6.12 9.47 12.70
C VAL A 141 -6.34 8.12 12.01
N ILE A 142 -5.28 7.34 11.88
CA ILE A 142 -5.32 5.98 11.34
C ILE A 142 -5.30 5.00 12.50
N ASN A 143 -6.46 4.41 12.78
CA ASN A 143 -6.55 3.35 13.76
C ASN A 143 -6.02 2.04 13.17
N THR A 144 -5.43 1.21 14.03
CA THR A 144 -5.09 -0.17 13.64
C THR A 144 -6.35 -0.96 13.32
N PRO A 145 -6.29 -1.91 12.37
CA PRO A 145 -7.41 -2.82 12.16
C PRO A 145 -7.70 -3.59 13.46
N ASN A 146 -8.98 -3.79 13.76
CA ASN A 146 -9.40 -4.58 14.91
C ASN A 146 -9.10 -6.06 14.64
N LEU A 147 -7.89 -6.50 14.98
CA LEU A 147 -7.36 -7.84 14.79
C LEU A 147 -6.66 -8.30 16.06
N GLU A 148 -6.86 -9.54 16.42
CA GLU A 148 -6.13 -10.14 17.51
C GLU A 148 -4.62 -10.17 17.21
N GLN A 149 -3.82 -9.95 18.24
CA GLN A 149 -2.35 -9.97 18.14
C GLN A 149 -1.80 -9.14 16.96
N PHE A 150 -2.32 -7.94 16.76
CA PHE A 150 -1.77 -7.04 15.74
C PHE A 150 -0.53 -6.31 16.28
N LEU A 151 0.61 -7.03 16.25
CA LEU A 151 1.85 -6.65 16.89
C LEU A 151 2.96 -6.36 15.86
N LEU A 152 3.83 -5.42 16.21
CA LEU A 152 5.10 -5.20 15.52
C LEU A 152 6.24 -5.31 16.53
N PHE A 153 7.16 -6.26 16.31
CA PHE A 153 8.29 -6.57 17.21
C PHE A 153 7.88 -7.00 18.63
N GLY A 154 6.69 -7.59 18.75
CA GLY A 154 6.13 -8.03 20.03
C GLY A 154 5.28 -6.98 20.75
N GLU A 155 5.24 -5.74 20.25
CA GLU A 155 4.49 -4.64 20.85
C GLU A 155 3.24 -4.30 20.04
N PRO A 156 2.14 -3.88 20.70
CA PRO A 156 0.94 -3.39 20.01
C PRO A 156 1.29 -2.18 19.13
N ILE A 157 0.79 -2.19 17.91
CA ILE A 157 0.99 -1.06 17.00
C ILE A 157 0.08 0.09 17.44
N PRO A 158 0.64 1.30 17.71
CA PRO A 158 -0.16 2.44 18.13
C PRO A 158 -1.01 3.00 16.98
N ARG A 159 -2.07 3.73 17.32
CA ARG A 159 -2.76 4.60 16.35
C ARG A 159 -1.78 5.66 15.82
N ILE A 160 -1.94 6.02 14.54
CA ILE A 160 -1.05 6.95 13.86
C ILE A 160 -1.83 8.22 13.57
N THR A 161 -1.29 9.37 13.97
CA THR A 161 -1.86 10.68 13.63
C THR A 161 -0.98 11.33 12.58
N CYS A 162 -1.57 11.69 11.44
CA CYS A 162 -0.90 12.37 10.34
C CYS A 162 -1.46 13.79 10.21
N ARG A 163 -0.59 14.81 10.17
CA ARG A 163 -0.97 16.16 9.79
C ARG A 163 -0.85 16.31 8.29
N LEU A 164 -1.93 16.73 7.64
CA LEU A 164 -1.96 16.96 6.21
C LEU A 164 -1.50 18.40 5.97
N LYS A 165 -0.34 18.57 5.36
CA LYS A 165 0.03 19.89 4.83
C LYS A 165 -0.89 20.17 3.63
N GLN A 166 -1.43 21.40 3.53
CA GLN A 166 -2.25 21.79 2.39
C GLN A 166 -1.53 21.45 1.08
N GLN A 167 -2.23 20.80 0.18
CA GLN A 167 -1.73 20.65 -1.19
C GLN A 167 -1.60 22.04 -1.82
N PRO A 168 -0.53 22.33 -2.55
CA PRO A 168 -0.58 23.45 -3.48
C PRO A 168 -1.76 23.17 -4.41
N SER A 169 -2.71 24.13 -4.48
CA SER A 169 -3.92 24.04 -5.30
C SER A 169 -3.51 23.62 -6.73
N VAL A 170 -3.88 22.42 -7.13
CA VAL A 170 -3.71 21.97 -8.51
C VAL A 170 -4.67 22.80 -9.35
N VAL A 171 -4.15 23.84 -9.96
CA VAL A 171 -4.86 24.59 -10.99
C VAL A 171 -5.16 23.59 -12.10
N LYS A 172 -6.43 23.28 -12.32
CA LYS A 172 -6.89 22.48 -13.45
C LYS A 172 -6.50 23.21 -14.74
N SER A 173 -5.29 22.99 -15.23
CA SER A 173 -4.92 23.34 -16.59
C SER A 173 -5.62 22.33 -17.50
N LYS A 174 -6.54 22.81 -18.32
CA LYS A 174 -7.04 22.06 -19.48
C LYS A 174 -5.83 21.73 -20.35
N SER A 175 -5.31 20.53 -20.28
CA SER A 175 -4.32 20.03 -21.22
C SER A 175 -4.99 19.12 -22.23
N GLU A 176 -4.63 19.36 -23.47
CA GLU A 176 -5.03 18.67 -24.68
C GLU A 176 -4.86 17.15 -24.55
N LYS A 177 -5.77 16.46 -25.21
CA LYS A 177 -5.74 15.01 -25.38
C LYS A 177 -4.42 14.60 -26.04
N SER A 178 -3.58 13.94 -25.31
CA SER A 178 -2.50 13.13 -25.84
C SER A 178 -2.59 11.72 -25.26
N ASP A 179 -2.45 10.78 -26.12
CA ASP A 179 -2.40 9.35 -26.06
C ASP A 179 -2.27 8.69 -24.67
N ILE A 180 -3.08 7.65 -24.51
CA ILE A 180 -3.19 6.79 -23.33
C ILE A 180 -1.84 6.12 -23.06
N GLU A 181 -0.97 6.78 -22.30
CA GLU A 181 0.11 6.08 -21.63
C GLU A 181 -0.43 5.47 -20.33
N GLN A 182 -0.42 4.15 -20.31
CA GLN A 182 -0.71 3.36 -19.15
C GLN A 182 0.33 3.72 -18.07
N ILE A 183 -0.08 4.46 -17.04
CA ILE A 183 0.82 4.88 -15.97
C ILE A 183 1.10 3.65 -15.10
N PHE A 184 2.23 3.02 -15.34
CA PHE A 184 2.75 1.97 -14.46
C PHE A 184 3.22 2.60 -13.15
N LEU A 185 2.40 2.52 -12.11
CA LEU A 185 2.77 2.96 -10.76
C LEU A 185 3.69 1.95 -10.05
N PHE A 186 4.05 0.85 -10.72
CA PHE A 186 4.73 -0.29 -10.10
C PHE A 186 5.64 -0.98 -11.13
N GLU A 187 6.95 -0.84 -10.98
CA GLU A 187 7.92 -1.71 -11.62
C GLU A 187 8.14 -2.96 -10.76
N GLU A 188 8.34 -4.10 -11.43
CA GLU A 188 8.55 -5.43 -10.83
C GLU A 188 9.73 -5.52 -9.86
#